data_bcb3d585e817e5e4e9be6d4b64c1f515
#
_entry.id   bcb3d585e817e5e4e9be6d4b64c1f515
#
_cell.length_a   1.000
_cell.length_b   1.000
_cell.length_c   1.000
_cell.angle_alpha   90.00
_cell.angle_beta   90.00
_cell.angle_gamma   90.00
#
_symmetry.space_group_name_H-M   'P 1'
#
loop_
_entity.id
_entity.type
_entity.pdbx_description
1 polymer ?
#
loop_
_entity_poly.entity_id
_entity_poly.type
_entity_poly.pdbx_seq_one_letter_code
_entity_poly.pdbx_strand_id
1 'polypeptide(L)'
;MIDYNNFINKKISTVKPSGIRKFFDIANEMDDVISLSIGEPDFQTPWHIREEGINSLKKGKTWYSPNRGFAELREEIAAYYKRRFGIEYDAKKQTLVTVGGSEAIDLVFRTLLDPGDEVIIPEPSFVCYEPLTVMADGVPVIINTKNEDNFRLKASDLRAAITPKTKLLVLPFPNNPTGAIMERKDLEEIAEVIREHNLFVLSDEIYCELTYGNKNHVSIAEIDGMYERTIVVNGFSKSYAMTGWRLGYALGPVPVIAQMTKLHQYGIMSAPTTAQYAAIEALCNGDRDVEMMRGEYDMRRRLVVDSFNAMGLTCFEPLGAFYVFPCIKSTGLTSEEFCTRLIVDKHVAVVPGTAFGESGEGFVRVSYSYSIKHLKIALERIKEFLDELKKG
;
A
#
# COMPACT_ATOMS: atom_id res chain seq x y z
N MET A 1 -29.41 -24.29 20.40
CA MET A 1 -28.44 -23.22 20.11
C MET A 1 -28.10 -23.29 18.62
N ILE A 2 -28.12 -22.19 17.87
CA ILE A 2 -27.78 -22.20 16.44
C ILE A 2 -26.26 -22.37 16.30
N ASP A 3 -25.81 -23.33 15.49
CA ASP A 3 -24.41 -23.42 15.11
C ASP A 3 -24.17 -22.56 13.87
N TYR A 4 -23.61 -21.39 14.08
CA TYR A 4 -23.34 -20.40 13.02
C TYR A 4 -22.31 -20.88 11.99
N ASN A 5 -21.43 -21.83 12.31
CA ASN A 5 -20.45 -22.37 11.38
C ASN A 5 -21.09 -23.03 10.15
N ASN A 6 -22.34 -23.50 10.29
CA ASN A 6 -23.11 -24.08 9.18
C ASN A 6 -23.60 -23.03 8.16
N PHE A 7 -23.57 -21.74 8.52
CA PHE A 7 -24.05 -20.63 7.70
C PHE A 7 -22.91 -19.74 7.19
N ILE A 8 -21.76 -19.76 7.86
CA ILE A 8 -20.59 -18.96 7.47
C ILE A 8 -19.91 -19.61 6.25
N ASN A 9 -19.55 -18.77 5.27
CA ASN A 9 -18.81 -19.23 4.09
C ASN A 9 -17.46 -19.82 4.52
N LYS A 10 -17.16 -21.03 4.06
CA LYS A 10 -15.94 -21.77 4.46
C LYS A 10 -14.64 -21.03 4.10
N LYS A 11 -14.61 -20.33 2.97
CA LYS A 11 -13.44 -19.53 2.58
C LYS A 11 -13.14 -18.39 3.57
N ILE A 12 -14.20 -17.67 3.98
CA ILE A 12 -14.05 -16.62 5.01
C ILE A 12 -13.52 -17.19 6.32
N SER A 13 -13.91 -18.39 6.70
CA SER A 13 -13.42 -19.05 7.92
C SER A 13 -11.92 -19.37 7.89
N THR A 14 -11.30 -19.48 6.71
CA THR A 14 -9.85 -19.72 6.57
C THR A 14 -9.01 -18.43 6.63
N VAL A 15 -9.62 -17.29 6.36
CA VAL A 15 -8.92 -15.98 6.36
C VAL A 15 -8.70 -15.52 7.80
N LYS A 16 -7.44 -15.29 8.17
CA LYS A 16 -7.09 -14.78 9.50
C LYS A 16 -7.39 -13.28 9.60
N PRO A 17 -7.77 -12.77 10.79
CA PRO A 17 -7.83 -11.33 11.03
C PRO A 17 -6.47 -10.66 10.78
N SER A 18 -6.48 -9.39 10.36
CA SER A 18 -5.25 -8.63 10.10
C SER A 18 -4.36 -8.51 11.35
N GLY A 19 -3.13 -9.00 11.27
CA GLY A 19 -2.15 -8.92 12.37
C GLY A 19 -1.76 -7.49 12.74
N ILE A 20 -1.91 -6.52 11.83
CA ILE A 20 -1.65 -5.10 12.09
C ILE A 20 -2.62 -4.56 13.16
N ARG A 21 -3.89 -4.98 13.12
CA ARG A 21 -4.95 -4.44 13.97
C ARG A 21 -4.75 -4.80 15.44
N LYS A 22 -4.21 -5.99 15.73
CA LYS A 22 -3.93 -6.44 17.11
C LYS A 22 -3.10 -5.42 17.90
N PHE A 23 -1.98 -4.94 17.29
CA PHE A 23 -1.10 -3.99 17.97
C PHE A 23 -1.67 -2.56 18.02
N PHE A 24 -2.51 -2.22 17.05
CA PHE A 24 -3.25 -0.96 17.09
C PHE A 24 -4.28 -0.94 18.23
N ASP A 25 -5.03 -2.01 18.41
CA ASP A 25 -6.06 -2.09 19.47
C ASP A 25 -5.39 -2.07 20.85
N ILE A 26 -4.28 -2.79 21.06
CA ILE A 26 -3.50 -2.74 22.31
C ILE A 26 -3.01 -1.29 22.59
N ALA A 27 -2.49 -0.59 21.58
CA ALA A 27 -2.03 0.77 21.73
C ALA A 27 -3.14 1.75 22.13
N ASN A 28 -4.36 1.53 21.68
CA ASN A 28 -5.51 2.37 22.01
C ASN A 28 -6.08 2.13 23.43
N GLU A 29 -5.78 0.98 24.04
CA GLU A 29 -6.23 0.63 25.38
C GLU A 29 -5.24 1.08 26.49
N MET A 30 -4.06 1.55 26.10
CA MET A 30 -3.01 1.96 27.02
C MET A 30 -2.81 3.48 26.98
N ASP A 31 -2.55 4.07 28.16
CA ASP A 31 -2.18 5.49 28.28
C ASP A 31 -0.70 5.72 27.92
N ASP A 32 -0.37 6.91 27.42
CA ASP A 32 1.00 7.37 27.08
C ASP A 32 1.76 6.49 26.06
N VAL A 33 1.04 5.79 25.18
CA VAL A 33 1.66 5.02 24.10
C VAL A 33 1.94 5.92 22.90
N ILE A 34 3.17 5.87 22.40
CA ILE A 34 3.52 6.43 21.09
C ILE A 34 3.36 5.34 20.05
N SER A 35 2.29 5.42 19.27
CA SER A 35 2.01 4.44 18.23
C SER A 35 2.71 4.80 16.93
N LEU A 36 3.74 4.03 16.54
CA LEU A 36 4.38 4.07 15.23
C LEU A 36 3.85 2.94 14.33
N SER A 37 2.67 2.39 14.68
CA SER A 37 2.06 1.26 13.98
C SER A 37 1.11 1.66 12.85
N ILE A 38 0.60 2.90 12.85
CA ILE A 38 -0.43 3.34 11.91
C ILE A 38 0.19 3.71 10.56
N GLY A 39 -0.41 3.22 9.49
CA GLY A 39 0.02 3.48 8.13
C GLY A 39 -0.78 4.60 7.46
N GLU A 40 -0.84 5.79 8.08
CA GLU A 40 -1.50 6.96 7.49
C GLU A 40 -0.68 8.24 7.68
N PRO A 41 -0.83 9.23 6.78
CA PRO A 41 -0.23 10.55 6.95
C PRO A 41 -0.64 11.19 8.28
N ASP A 42 0.30 11.82 8.99
CA ASP A 42 0.02 12.66 10.16
C ASP A 42 -0.38 14.10 9.78
N PHE A 43 -0.35 14.41 8.50
CA PHE A 43 -0.86 15.66 7.96
C PHE A 43 -2.38 15.62 7.82
N GLN A 44 -2.99 16.77 8.03
CA GLN A 44 -4.38 16.95 7.62
C GLN A 44 -4.45 17.11 6.10
N THR A 45 -5.53 16.64 5.49
CA THR A 45 -5.83 16.98 4.09
C THR A 45 -5.69 18.48 3.90
N PRO A 46 -4.97 19.00 2.89
CA PRO A 46 -4.78 20.43 2.64
C PRO A 46 -6.09 21.20 2.63
N TRP A 47 -6.05 22.44 3.12
CA TRP A 47 -7.29 23.21 3.35
C TRP A 47 -8.12 23.40 2.10
N HIS A 48 -7.51 23.80 0.99
CA HIS A 48 -8.23 24.02 -0.27
C HIS A 48 -8.96 22.76 -0.76
N ILE A 49 -8.36 21.57 -0.56
CA ILE A 49 -8.99 20.28 -0.89
C ILE A 49 -10.21 20.03 0.02
N ARG A 50 -10.06 20.27 1.34
CA ARG A 50 -11.17 20.14 2.30
C ARG A 50 -12.29 21.13 1.97
N GLU A 51 -11.95 22.35 1.60
CA GLU A 51 -12.88 23.42 1.26
C GLU A 51 -13.76 23.04 0.08
N GLU A 52 -13.22 22.40 -0.98
CA GLU A 52 -14.03 21.92 -2.10
C GLU A 52 -15.00 20.79 -1.68
N GLY A 53 -14.59 19.90 -0.78
CA GLY A 53 -15.51 18.95 -0.18
C GLY A 53 -16.66 19.63 0.58
N ILE A 54 -16.34 20.64 1.40
CA ILE A 54 -17.34 21.45 2.13
C ILE A 54 -18.23 22.20 1.15
N ASN A 55 -17.69 22.81 0.12
CA ASN A 55 -18.43 23.55 -0.89
C ASN A 55 -19.40 22.65 -1.66
N SER A 56 -19.03 21.40 -1.92
CA SER A 56 -19.92 20.44 -2.55
C SER A 56 -21.19 20.21 -1.71
N LEU A 57 -21.03 20.07 -0.38
CA LEU A 57 -22.14 19.93 0.56
C LEU A 57 -22.97 21.22 0.65
N LYS A 58 -22.35 22.39 0.77
CA LYS A 58 -23.06 23.69 0.79
C LYS A 58 -23.90 23.92 -0.48
N LYS A 59 -23.42 23.42 -1.64
CA LYS A 59 -24.12 23.49 -2.92
C LYS A 59 -25.16 22.37 -3.10
N GLY A 60 -25.41 21.56 -2.08
CA GLY A 60 -26.38 20.47 -2.10
C GLY A 60 -26.02 19.32 -3.04
N LYS A 61 -24.75 19.13 -3.40
CA LYS A 61 -24.29 18.05 -4.29
C LYS A 61 -24.18 16.72 -3.55
N THR A 62 -25.33 16.11 -3.25
CA THR A 62 -25.44 14.91 -2.38
C THR A 62 -26.08 13.70 -3.06
N TRP A 63 -26.24 13.72 -4.37
CA TRP A 63 -26.77 12.63 -5.18
C TRP A 63 -25.67 11.65 -5.63
N TYR A 64 -26.09 10.52 -6.17
CA TYR A 64 -25.16 9.55 -6.76
C TYR A 64 -24.36 10.16 -7.91
N SER A 65 -23.06 9.88 -7.93
CA SER A 65 -22.23 10.14 -9.08
C SER A 65 -22.41 9.04 -10.15
N PRO A 66 -21.96 9.26 -11.39
CA PRO A 66 -21.85 8.17 -12.37
C PRO A 66 -21.02 6.99 -11.83
N ASN A 67 -21.36 5.75 -12.21
CA ASN A 67 -20.68 4.55 -11.70
C ASN A 67 -19.16 4.61 -11.83
N ARG A 68 -18.62 5.13 -12.93
CA ARG A 68 -17.16 5.26 -13.14
C ARG A 68 -16.54 6.47 -12.46
N GLY A 69 -17.31 7.26 -11.73
CA GLY A 69 -16.92 8.57 -11.21
C GLY A 69 -17.23 9.73 -12.17
N PHE A 70 -17.10 10.95 -11.69
CA PHE A 70 -17.30 12.15 -12.50
C PHE A 70 -16.35 12.17 -13.71
N ALA A 71 -16.85 12.69 -14.85
CA ALA A 71 -16.05 12.81 -16.06
C ALA A 71 -14.81 13.69 -15.82
N GLU A 72 -15.00 14.83 -15.19
CA GLU A 72 -13.95 15.77 -14.81
C GLU A 72 -12.87 15.11 -13.95
N LEU A 73 -13.24 14.33 -12.92
CA LEU A 73 -12.24 13.61 -12.10
C LEU A 73 -11.44 12.60 -12.91
N ARG A 74 -12.11 11.86 -13.82
CA ARG A 74 -11.42 10.87 -14.67
C ARG A 74 -10.47 11.53 -15.68
N GLU A 75 -10.85 12.71 -16.19
CA GLU A 75 -10.01 13.53 -17.06
C GLU A 75 -8.77 14.02 -16.31
N GLU A 76 -8.93 14.51 -15.07
CA GLU A 76 -7.81 14.93 -14.23
C GLU A 76 -6.90 13.76 -13.83
N ILE A 77 -7.44 12.57 -13.56
CA ILE A 77 -6.62 11.36 -13.31
C ILE A 77 -5.80 11.01 -14.55
N ALA A 78 -6.38 11.02 -15.74
CA ALA A 78 -5.67 10.74 -16.98
C ALA A 78 -4.60 11.81 -17.27
N ALA A 79 -4.92 13.08 -17.05
CA ALA A 79 -3.98 14.19 -17.18
C ALA A 79 -2.80 14.10 -16.19
N TYR A 80 -3.09 13.67 -14.94
CA TYR A 80 -2.08 13.41 -13.93
C TYR A 80 -1.08 12.32 -14.38
N TYR A 81 -1.56 11.16 -14.88
CA TYR A 81 -0.68 10.09 -15.36
C TYR A 81 0.15 10.52 -16.58
N LYS A 82 -0.44 11.27 -17.49
CA LYS A 82 0.30 11.85 -18.61
C LYS A 82 1.40 12.82 -18.14
N ARG A 83 1.08 13.70 -17.17
CA ARG A 83 2.03 14.71 -16.64
C ARG A 83 3.15 14.08 -15.83
N ARG A 84 2.82 13.06 -14.98
CA ARG A 84 3.79 12.49 -14.02
C ARG A 84 4.61 11.34 -14.60
N PHE A 85 4.00 10.50 -15.43
CA PHE A 85 4.60 9.25 -15.90
C PHE A 85 4.67 9.14 -17.44
N GLY A 86 4.16 10.10 -18.16
CA GLY A 86 4.14 10.05 -19.64
C GLY A 86 3.16 9.03 -20.23
N ILE A 87 2.28 8.43 -19.39
CA ILE A 87 1.34 7.40 -19.81
C ILE A 87 -0.01 8.03 -20.16
N GLU A 88 -0.52 7.76 -21.34
CA GLU A 88 -1.82 8.26 -21.79
C GLU A 88 -2.92 7.21 -21.62
N TYR A 89 -3.90 7.51 -20.77
CA TYR A 89 -5.11 6.72 -20.58
C TYR A 89 -6.33 7.45 -21.12
N ASP A 90 -7.25 6.69 -21.75
CA ASP A 90 -8.59 7.21 -22.09
C ASP A 90 -9.41 7.38 -20.81
N ALA A 91 -9.62 8.64 -20.42
CA ALA A 91 -10.40 9.01 -19.22
C ALA A 91 -11.81 8.39 -19.20
N LYS A 92 -12.41 8.16 -20.37
CA LYS A 92 -13.77 7.65 -20.50
C LYS A 92 -13.83 6.13 -20.41
N LYS A 93 -12.82 5.41 -20.92
CA LYS A 93 -12.88 3.96 -21.09
C LYS A 93 -11.89 3.18 -20.20
N GLN A 94 -10.78 3.81 -19.82
CA GLN A 94 -9.66 3.16 -19.13
C GLN A 94 -9.51 3.59 -17.66
N THR A 95 -10.45 4.39 -17.14
CA THR A 95 -10.43 4.93 -15.77
C THR A 95 -11.68 4.52 -15.01
N LEU A 96 -11.52 4.04 -13.78
CA LEU A 96 -12.58 3.73 -12.83
C LEU A 96 -12.24 4.33 -11.46
N VAL A 97 -13.10 5.20 -10.95
CA VAL A 97 -12.99 5.76 -9.59
C VAL A 97 -13.61 4.77 -8.60
N THR A 98 -12.92 4.51 -7.49
CA THR A 98 -13.26 3.48 -6.50
C THR A 98 -13.30 4.02 -5.08
N VAL A 99 -13.85 3.24 -4.14
CA VAL A 99 -13.86 3.53 -2.71
C VAL A 99 -12.51 3.15 -2.09
N GLY A 100 -11.49 3.97 -2.37
CA GLY A 100 -10.08 3.72 -2.06
C GLY A 100 -9.45 2.69 -2.97
N GLY A 101 -8.11 2.58 -2.88
CA GLY A 101 -7.34 1.56 -3.61
C GLY A 101 -7.73 0.13 -3.25
N SER A 102 -8.21 -0.09 -2.02
CA SER A 102 -8.60 -1.43 -1.56
C SER A 102 -9.76 -2.03 -2.37
N GLU A 103 -10.76 -1.21 -2.74
CA GLU A 103 -11.81 -1.68 -3.66
C GLU A 103 -11.24 -1.97 -5.04
N ALA A 104 -10.37 -1.11 -5.55
CA ALA A 104 -9.76 -1.34 -6.86
C ALA A 104 -9.01 -2.67 -6.91
N ILE A 105 -8.25 -3.02 -5.86
CA ILE A 105 -7.55 -4.30 -5.73
C ILE A 105 -8.54 -5.47 -5.73
N ASP A 106 -9.59 -5.43 -4.90
CA ASP A 106 -10.63 -6.48 -4.84
C ASP A 106 -11.30 -6.67 -6.21
N LEU A 107 -11.63 -5.58 -6.89
CA LEU A 107 -12.21 -5.63 -8.23
C LEU A 107 -11.28 -6.28 -9.26
N VAL A 108 -9.95 -6.06 -9.17
CA VAL A 108 -8.97 -6.73 -10.06
C VAL A 108 -9.02 -8.23 -9.88
N PHE A 109 -8.93 -8.72 -8.64
CA PHE A 109 -8.94 -10.15 -8.35
C PHE A 109 -10.25 -10.80 -8.83
N ARG A 110 -11.40 -10.24 -8.46
CA ARG A 110 -12.71 -10.75 -8.88
C ARG A 110 -12.97 -10.68 -10.38
N THR A 111 -12.29 -9.77 -11.08
CA THR A 111 -12.44 -9.64 -12.54
C THR A 111 -11.57 -10.64 -13.29
N LEU A 112 -10.37 -10.92 -12.79
CA LEU A 112 -9.37 -11.67 -13.53
C LEU A 112 -9.30 -13.15 -13.14
N LEU A 113 -9.64 -13.53 -11.91
CA LEU A 113 -9.39 -14.87 -11.40
C LEU A 113 -10.58 -15.79 -11.63
N ASP A 114 -10.30 -16.95 -12.17
CA ASP A 114 -11.14 -18.14 -12.12
C ASP A 114 -10.66 -19.07 -10.99
N PRO A 115 -11.50 -20.00 -10.49
CA PRO A 115 -11.11 -20.92 -9.42
C PRO A 115 -9.83 -21.70 -9.76
N GLY A 116 -8.82 -21.56 -8.92
CA GLY A 116 -7.52 -22.24 -9.05
C GLY A 116 -6.45 -21.50 -9.85
N ASP A 117 -6.75 -20.31 -10.39
CA ASP A 117 -5.75 -19.44 -10.97
C ASP A 117 -4.75 -18.97 -9.90
N GLU A 118 -3.47 -18.97 -10.22
CA GLU A 118 -2.42 -18.57 -9.31
C GLU A 118 -2.09 -17.08 -9.42
N VAL A 119 -1.88 -16.46 -8.26
CA VAL A 119 -1.46 -15.08 -8.11
C VAL A 119 -0.12 -15.03 -7.40
N ILE A 120 0.89 -14.51 -8.07
CA ILE A 120 2.21 -14.30 -7.46
C ILE A 120 2.18 -13.01 -6.63
N ILE A 121 2.59 -13.14 -5.36
CA ILE A 121 2.62 -12.06 -4.37
C ILE A 121 4.02 -11.99 -3.75
N PRO A 122 4.79 -10.92 -3.98
CA PRO A 122 6.05 -10.70 -3.27
C PRO A 122 5.77 -10.32 -1.81
N GLU A 123 6.44 -10.98 -0.87
CA GLU A 123 6.39 -10.70 0.57
C GLU A 123 7.78 -10.31 1.11
N PRO A 124 7.86 -9.49 2.17
CA PRO A 124 6.74 -8.91 2.91
C PRO A 124 6.00 -7.82 2.12
N SER A 125 4.66 -7.80 2.23
CA SER A 125 3.83 -6.82 1.53
C SER A 125 2.52 -6.52 2.27
N PHE A 126 1.74 -5.58 1.75
CA PHE A 126 0.49 -5.19 2.39
C PHE A 126 -0.50 -6.35 2.49
N VAL A 127 -1.09 -6.49 3.65
CA VAL A 127 -1.82 -7.68 4.13
C VAL A 127 -3.08 -8.06 3.36
N CYS A 128 -3.53 -7.28 2.37
CA CYS A 128 -4.80 -7.55 1.68
C CYS A 128 -4.67 -8.52 0.50
N TYR A 129 -3.49 -8.68 -0.10
CA TYR A 129 -3.36 -9.39 -1.38
C TYR A 129 -3.67 -10.87 -1.27
N GLU A 130 -3.08 -11.56 -0.29
CA GLU A 130 -3.32 -12.98 -0.05
C GLU A 130 -4.80 -13.27 0.29
N PRO A 131 -5.42 -12.61 1.29
CA PRO A 131 -6.83 -12.83 1.60
C PRO A 131 -7.78 -12.52 0.43
N LEU A 132 -7.54 -11.45 -0.32
CA LEU A 132 -8.37 -11.10 -1.47
C LEU A 132 -8.23 -12.12 -2.62
N THR A 133 -7.02 -12.67 -2.83
CA THR A 133 -6.80 -13.77 -3.77
C THR A 133 -7.65 -14.98 -3.39
N VAL A 134 -7.59 -15.42 -2.12
CA VAL A 134 -8.39 -16.55 -1.61
C VAL A 134 -9.88 -16.28 -1.73
N MET A 135 -10.34 -15.07 -1.38
CA MET A 135 -11.75 -14.70 -1.51
C MET A 135 -12.25 -14.67 -2.95
N ALA A 136 -11.36 -14.44 -3.92
CA ALA A 136 -11.65 -14.51 -5.35
C ALA A 136 -11.43 -15.90 -5.97
N ASP A 137 -11.33 -16.96 -5.15
CA ASP A 137 -11.08 -18.36 -5.57
C ASP A 137 -9.69 -18.61 -6.20
N GLY A 138 -8.79 -17.65 -6.14
CA GLY A 138 -7.40 -17.79 -6.57
C GLY A 138 -6.52 -18.50 -5.54
N VAL A 139 -5.32 -18.88 -5.98
CA VAL A 139 -4.29 -19.52 -5.16
C VAL A 139 -3.10 -18.56 -5.04
N PRO A 140 -2.78 -18.07 -3.82
CA PRO A 140 -1.61 -17.22 -3.63
C PRO A 140 -0.31 -18.04 -3.76
N VAL A 141 0.65 -17.52 -4.53
CA VAL A 141 2.01 -18.04 -4.68
C VAL A 141 2.97 -16.99 -4.16
N ILE A 142 3.61 -17.26 -3.03
CA ILE A 142 4.42 -16.28 -2.33
C ILE A 142 5.88 -16.31 -2.84
N ILE A 143 6.44 -15.14 -3.12
CA ILE A 143 7.87 -14.93 -3.35
C ILE A 143 8.44 -14.13 -2.18
N ASN A 144 9.39 -14.72 -1.45
CA ASN A 144 10.05 -14.03 -0.33
C ASN A 144 11.16 -13.11 -0.86
N THR A 145 10.91 -11.81 -0.83
CA THR A 145 11.95 -10.81 -1.11
C THR A 145 12.92 -10.69 0.06
N LYS A 146 14.17 -10.31 -0.21
CA LYS A 146 15.24 -10.40 0.77
C LYS A 146 15.84 -9.03 1.09
N ASN A 147 16.28 -8.87 2.34
CA ASN A 147 16.93 -7.65 2.81
C ASN A 147 18.24 -7.34 2.05
N GLU A 148 19.02 -8.38 1.71
CA GLU A 148 20.26 -8.24 0.91
C GLU A 148 20.00 -7.70 -0.50
N ASP A 149 18.79 -7.84 -1.01
CA ASP A 149 18.32 -7.32 -2.29
C ASP A 149 17.48 -6.04 -2.13
N ASN A 150 17.54 -5.41 -0.96
CA ASN A 150 16.69 -4.26 -0.59
C ASN A 150 15.20 -4.54 -0.76
N PHE A 151 14.77 -5.77 -0.53
CA PHE A 151 13.39 -6.26 -0.70
C PHE A 151 12.81 -6.04 -2.11
N ARG A 152 13.65 -6.01 -3.14
CA ARG A 152 13.23 -5.94 -4.54
C ARG A 152 12.81 -7.31 -5.04
N LEU A 153 11.83 -7.37 -5.92
CA LEU A 153 11.47 -8.58 -6.65
C LEU A 153 12.47 -8.82 -7.78
N LYS A 154 13.12 -9.98 -7.81
CA LYS A 154 14.04 -10.38 -8.89
C LYS A 154 13.31 -11.14 -10.00
N ALA A 155 13.72 -10.92 -11.24
CA ALA A 155 13.23 -11.66 -12.40
C ALA A 155 13.49 -13.17 -12.31
N SER A 156 14.60 -13.58 -11.68
CA SER A 156 14.91 -15.01 -11.43
C SER A 156 13.90 -15.67 -10.50
N ASP A 157 13.53 -14.98 -9.42
CA ASP A 157 12.59 -15.49 -8.42
C ASP A 157 11.17 -15.52 -8.99
N LEU A 158 10.80 -14.49 -9.76
CA LEU A 158 9.53 -14.48 -10.50
C LEU A 158 9.44 -15.68 -11.46
N ARG A 159 10.47 -15.90 -12.29
CA ARG A 159 10.53 -17.02 -13.25
C ARG A 159 10.39 -18.38 -12.56
N ALA A 160 11.04 -18.55 -11.42
CA ALA A 160 11.01 -19.82 -10.66
C ALA A 160 9.63 -20.11 -10.03
N ALA A 161 8.82 -19.08 -9.76
CA ALA A 161 7.50 -19.21 -9.15
C ALA A 161 6.37 -19.47 -10.18
N ILE A 162 6.61 -19.26 -11.47
CA ILE A 162 5.57 -19.37 -12.51
C ILE A 162 5.24 -20.83 -12.80
N THR A 163 3.96 -21.13 -12.86
CA THR A 163 3.41 -22.41 -13.34
C THR A 163 2.42 -22.16 -14.49
N PRO A 164 1.91 -23.21 -15.15
CA PRO A 164 0.85 -23.07 -16.17
C PRO A 164 -0.47 -22.48 -15.64
N LYS A 165 -0.65 -22.37 -14.31
CA LYS A 165 -1.83 -21.79 -13.68
C LYS A 165 -1.62 -20.32 -13.28
N THR A 166 -0.39 -19.83 -13.36
CA THR A 166 -0.06 -18.45 -12.97
C THR A 166 -0.70 -17.47 -13.95
N LYS A 167 -1.51 -16.57 -13.46
CA LYS A 167 -2.28 -15.59 -14.24
C LYS A 167 -1.92 -14.15 -13.93
N LEU A 168 -1.64 -13.84 -12.65
CA LEU A 168 -1.48 -12.48 -12.16
C LEU A 168 -0.24 -12.33 -11.28
N LEU A 169 0.51 -11.26 -11.51
CA LEU A 169 1.54 -10.76 -10.57
C LEU A 169 1.01 -9.53 -9.85
N VAL A 170 1.11 -9.50 -8.53
CA VAL A 170 0.95 -8.28 -7.72
C VAL A 170 2.30 -7.59 -7.62
N LEU A 171 2.37 -6.33 -7.98
CA LEU A 171 3.58 -5.49 -7.92
C LEU A 171 3.33 -4.27 -7.02
N PRO A 172 3.53 -4.41 -5.68
CA PRO A 172 3.15 -3.41 -4.69
C PRO A 172 4.34 -2.49 -4.35
N PHE A 173 4.76 -1.65 -5.29
CA PHE A 173 5.90 -0.73 -5.08
C PHE A 173 5.53 0.72 -5.43
N PRO A 174 5.98 1.71 -4.62
CA PRO A 174 6.77 1.61 -3.38
C PRO A 174 6.06 0.79 -2.30
N ASN A 175 6.82 -0.05 -1.58
CA ASN A 175 6.28 -1.14 -0.78
C ASN A 175 5.91 -0.74 0.66
N ASN A 176 4.80 -1.23 1.15
CA ASN A 176 4.45 -1.35 2.56
C ASN A 176 4.59 -2.84 2.94
N PRO A 177 5.50 -3.27 3.83
CA PRO A 177 6.07 -2.50 4.95
C PRO A 177 7.49 -1.96 4.74
N THR A 178 8.20 -2.35 3.69
CA THR A 178 9.65 -2.20 3.63
C THR A 178 10.12 -0.83 3.20
N GLY A 179 9.30 -0.08 2.46
CA GLY A 179 9.72 1.15 1.80
C GLY A 179 10.63 0.92 0.57
N ALA A 180 10.72 -0.30 0.10
CA ALA A 180 11.45 -0.64 -1.13
C ALA A 180 10.79 -0.02 -2.36
N ILE A 181 11.61 0.29 -3.35
CA ILE A 181 11.19 0.70 -4.70
C ILE A 181 11.76 -0.26 -5.74
N MET A 182 11.14 -0.30 -6.92
CA MET A 182 11.71 -0.93 -8.11
C MET A 182 12.27 0.16 -9.02
N GLU A 183 13.47 -0.03 -9.53
CA GLU A 183 14.06 0.86 -10.51
C GLU A 183 13.68 0.40 -11.94
N ARG A 184 13.82 1.28 -12.92
CA ARG A 184 13.49 0.97 -14.33
C ARG A 184 14.13 -0.33 -14.80
N LYS A 185 15.41 -0.56 -14.48
CA LYS A 185 16.12 -1.79 -14.85
C LYS A 185 15.47 -3.03 -14.24
N ASP A 186 15.11 -3.00 -12.96
CA ASP A 186 14.44 -4.11 -12.30
C ASP A 186 13.10 -4.43 -12.98
N LEU A 187 12.34 -3.37 -13.35
CA LEU A 187 11.05 -3.50 -14.02
C LEU A 187 11.18 -4.02 -15.46
N GLU A 188 12.23 -3.62 -16.19
CA GLU A 188 12.52 -4.13 -17.53
C GLU A 188 12.81 -5.64 -17.51
N GLU A 189 13.62 -6.11 -16.54
CA GLU A 189 13.93 -7.53 -16.36
C GLU A 189 12.67 -8.34 -15.99
N ILE A 190 11.81 -7.80 -15.12
CA ILE A 190 10.54 -8.43 -14.75
C ILE A 190 9.55 -8.44 -15.93
N ALA A 191 9.49 -7.34 -16.68
CA ALA A 191 8.60 -7.22 -17.84
C ALA A 191 8.91 -8.26 -18.93
N GLU A 192 10.19 -8.61 -19.10
CA GLU A 192 10.60 -9.68 -20.01
C GLU A 192 9.95 -11.02 -19.61
N VAL A 193 10.05 -11.39 -18.32
CA VAL A 193 9.44 -12.61 -17.78
C VAL A 193 7.91 -12.58 -17.92
N ILE A 194 7.27 -11.45 -17.62
CA ILE A 194 5.82 -11.27 -17.72
C ILE A 194 5.34 -11.47 -19.17
N ARG A 195 6.05 -10.90 -20.15
CA ARG A 195 5.71 -11.04 -21.57
C ARG A 195 5.89 -12.48 -22.05
N GLU A 196 7.00 -13.11 -21.65
CA GLU A 196 7.32 -14.49 -22.02
C GLU A 196 6.23 -15.48 -21.55
N HIS A 197 5.71 -15.28 -20.34
CA HIS A 197 4.69 -16.14 -19.73
C HIS A 197 3.26 -15.60 -19.86
N ASN A 198 3.06 -14.50 -20.57
CA ASN A 198 1.77 -13.86 -20.81
C ASN A 198 0.97 -13.57 -19.53
N LEU A 199 1.63 -13.05 -18.50
CA LEU A 199 0.98 -12.70 -17.23
C LEU A 199 0.32 -11.32 -17.30
N PHE A 200 -0.70 -11.12 -16.45
CA PHE A 200 -1.23 -9.81 -16.10
C PHE A 200 -0.53 -9.26 -14.86
N VAL A 201 -0.57 -7.93 -14.69
CA VAL A 201 0.01 -7.25 -13.53
C VAL A 201 -1.04 -6.38 -12.85
N LEU A 202 -1.15 -6.51 -11.53
CA LEU A 202 -1.75 -5.52 -10.64
C LEU A 202 -0.59 -4.69 -10.07
N SER A 203 -0.43 -3.45 -10.53
CA SER A 203 0.55 -2.49 -10.01
C SER A 203 -0.12 -1.60 -8.96
N ASP A 204 0.17 -1.85 -7.68
CA ASP A 204 -0.30 -0.97 -6.59
C ASP A 204 0.69 0.17 -6.39
N GLU A 205 0.32 1.34 -6.89
CA GLU A 205 1.15 2.54 -6.94
C GLU A 205 0.69 3.60 -5.93
N ILE A 206 0.00 3.20 -4.84
CA ILE A 206 -0.57 4.12 -3.85
C ILE A 206 0.47 5.06 -3.21
N TYR A 207 1.74 4.67 -3.23
CA TYR A 207 2.87 5.44 -2.70
C TYR A 207 3.74 6.10 -3.80
N CYS A 208 3.32 6.16 -5.05
CA CYS A 208 4.12 6.63 -6.18
C CYS A 208 4.71 8.04 -6.00
N GLU A 209 4.02 8.94 -5.29
CA GLU A 209 4.51 10.30 -5.00
C GLU A 209 5.49 10.35 -3.83
N LEU A 210 5.54 9.31 -3.01
CA LEU A 210 6.39 9.24 -1.82
C LEU A 210 7.64 8.44 -2.14
N THR A 211 8.51 9.02 -2.97
CA THR A 211 9.84 8.50 -3.32
C THR A 211 10.91 9.52 -2.95
N TYR A 212 12.11 9.06 -2.57
CA TYR A 212 13.17 9.83 -1.96
C TYR A 212 14.52 9.63 -2.66
N GLY A 213 15.56 10.37 -2.25
CA GLY A 213 16.92 10.20 -2.74
C GLY A 213 17.07 10.51 -4.25
N ASN A 214 16.37 11.52 -4.77
CA ASN A 214 16.35 11.86 -6.21
C ASN A 214 15.85 10.70 -7.10
N LYS A 215 15.09 9.76 -6.54
CA LYS A 215 14.41 8.70 -7.28
C LYS A 215 12.96 9.11 -7.55
N ASN A 216 12.53 8.90 -8.77
CA ASN A 216 11.13 9.01 -9.16
C ASN A 216 10.54 7.61 -9.27
N HIS A 217 9.25 7.49 -8.98
CA HIS A 217 8.51 6.27 -9.27
C HIS A 217 8.52 6.01 -10.78
N VAL A 218 8.72 4.75 -11.14
CA VAL A 218 8.56 4.24 -12.50
C VAL A 218 7.38 3.28 -12.48
N SER A 219 6.33 3.60 -13.23
CA SER A 219 5.23 2.65 -13.41
C SER A 219 5.64 1.52 -14.35
N ILE A 220 5.32 0.28 -14.02
CA ILE A 220 5.58 -0.83 -14.93
C ILE A 220 4.80 -0.66 -16.26
N ALA A 221 3.69 0.07 -16.25
CA ALA A 221 2.93 0.38 -17.45
C ALA A 221 3.68 1.26 -18.47
N GLU A 222 4.80 1.92 -18.06
CA GLU A 222 5.70 2.64 -18.98
C GLU A 222 6.62 1.70 -19.77
N ILE A 223 6.80 0.47 -19.29
CA ILE A 223 7.73 -0.48 -19.92
C ILE A 223 7.08 -1.09 -21.15
N ASP A 224 7.86 -1.28 -22.20
CA ASP A 224 7.37 -1.81 -23.48
C ASP A 224 6.62 -3.13 -23.32
N GLY A 225 5.44 -3.22 -23.94
CA GLY A 225 4.55 -4.38 -23.90
C GLY A 225 3.85 -4.61 -22.54
N MET A 226 3.91 -3.64 -21.59
CA MET A 226 3.27 -3.77 -20.28
C MET A 226 1.97 -2.98 -20.16
N TYR A 227 1.76 -1.95 -20.97
CA TYR A 227 0.56 -1.12 -20.93
C TYR A 227 -0.73 -1.92 -21.09
N GLU A 228 -0.77 -2.88 -22.03
CA GLU A 228 -1.96 -3.67 -22.35
C GLU A 228 -2.24 -4.80 -21.35
N ARG A 229 -1.36 -5.03 -20.39
CA ARG A 229 -1.46 -6.11 -19.41
C ARG A 229 -1.28 -5.66 -17.97
N THR A 230 -1.34 -4.36 -17.72
CA THR A 230 -1.22 -3.79 -16.38
C THR A 230 -2.51 -3.10 -15.97
N ILE A 231 -2.99 -3.41 -14.76
CA ILE A 231 -3.95 -2.58 -14.05
C ILE A 231 -3.19 -1.84 -12.98
N VAL A 232 -3.14 -0.52 -13.12
CA VAL A 232 -2.59 0.37 -12.09
C VAL A 232 -3.68 0.68 -11.08
N VAL A 233 -3.39 0.47 -9.81
CA VAL A 233 -4.22 0.88 -8.69
C VAL A 233 -3.54 2.02 -7.96
N ASN A 234 -4.27 3.11 -7.72
CA ASN A 234 -3.75 4.26 -7.01
C ASN A 234 -4.89 5.00 -6.27
N GLY A 235 -4.58 6.11 -5.61
CA GLY A 235 -5.60 6.88 -4.89
C GLY A 235 -5.04 8.10 -4.18
N PHE A 236 -5.90 8.72 -3.41
CA PHE A 236 -5.63 10.02 -2.76
C PHE A 236 -5.18 9.89 -1.31
N SER A 237 -5.28 8.69 -0.75
CA SER A 237 -5.08 8.42 0.68
C SER A 237 -3.71 8.88 1.19
N LYS A 238 -2.65 8.65 0.42
CA LYS A 238 -1.26 8.85 0.88
C LYS A 238 -0.68 10.17 0.39
N SER A 239 -0.78 10.43 -0.91
CA SER A 239 -0.21 11.62 -1.54
C SER A 239 -0.86 12.91 -1.07
N TYR A 240 -2.16 12.88 -0.78
CA TYR A 240 -2.95 14.08 -0.40
C TYR A 240 -3.49 14.03 1.03
N ALA A 241 -3.00 13.10 1.87
CA ALA A 241 -3.49 12.90 3.24
C ALA A 241 -5.03 12.75 3.31
N MET A 242 -5.60 11.92 2.42
CA MET A 242 -7.04 11.72 2.27
C MET A 242 -7.49 10.31 2.66
N THR A 243 -6.92 9.73 3.72
CA THR A 243 -7.22 8.34 4.14
C THR A 243 -8.69 8.13 4.46
N GLY A 244 -9.30 9.03 5.23
CA GLY A 244 -10.70 8.97 5.64
C GLY A 244 -11.71 9.30 4.54
N TRP A 245 -11.30 9.88 3.42
CA TRP A 245 -12.18 10.23 2.30
C TRP A 245 -12.58 9.02 1.45
N ARG A 246 -11.87 7.92 1.60
CA ARG A 246 -12.13 6.66 0.89
C ARG A 246 -12.24 6.83 -0.62
N LEU A 247 -11.21 7.37 -1.26
CA LEU A 247 -11.18 7.56 -2.72
C LEU A 247 -9.89 7.03 -3.32
N GLY A 248 -10.04 6.25 -4.39
CA GLY A 248 -8.99 5.70 -5.22
C GLY A 248 -9.46 5.52 -6.65
N TYR A 249 -8.64 4.89 -7.46
CA TYR A 249 -8.97 4.61 -8.84
C TYR A 249 -8.14 3.45 -9.41
N ALA A 250 -8.66 2.87 -10.49
CA ALA A 250 -7.95 1.94 -11.33
C ALA A 250 -7.82 2.47 -12.75
N LEU A 251 -6.65 2.22 -13.37
CA LEU A 251 -6.35 2.49 -14.76
C LEU A 251 -5.92 1.19 -15.45
N GLY A 252 -6.34 0.96 -16.68
CA GLY A 252 -5.94 -0.27 -17.37
C GLY A 252 -6.65 -0.51 -18.70
N PRO A 253 -6.49 -1.72 -19.26
CA PRO A 253 -7.09 -2.07 -20.54
C PRO A 253 -8.62 -1.96 -20.55
N VAL A 254 -9.16 -1.40 -21.62
CA VAL A 254 -10.61 -1.15 -21.78
C VAL A 254 -11.48 -2.37 -21.44
N PRO A 255 -11.19 -3.60 -21.92
CA PRO A 255 -12.01 -4.76 -21.60
C PRO A 255 -12.05 -5.10 -20.11
N VAL A 256 -10.93 -4.94 -19.41
CA VAL A 256 -10.83 -5.25 -17.98
C VAL A 256 -11.54 -4.18 -17.14
N ILE A 257 -11.28 -2.90 -17.40
CA ILE A 257 -11.96 -1.79 -16.71
C ILE A 257 -13.49 -1.86 -16.93
N ALA A 258 -13.96 -2.33 -18.06
CA ALA A 258 -15.39 -2.54 -18.31
C ALA A 258 -15.99 -3.61 -17.39
N GLN A 259 -15.29 -4.72 -17.11
CA GLN A 259 -15.75 -5.75 -16.19
C GLN A 259 -15.64 -5.30 -14.73
N MET A 260 -14.54 -4.65 -14.34
CA MET A 260 -14.41 -4.04 -13.02
C MET A 260 -15.54 -3.04 -12.74
N THR A 261 -15.91 -2.23 -13.75
CA THR A 261 -17.05 -1.30 -13.63
C THR A 261 -18.36 -2.03 -13.35
N LYS A 262 -18.58 -3.20 -13.93
CA LYS A 262 -19.77 -4.03 -13.66
C LYS A 262 -19.84 -4.47 -12.20
N LEU A 263 -18.74 -4.98 -11.66
CA LEU A 263 -18.64 -5.40 -10.25
C LEU A 263 -18.85 -4.20 -9.32
N HIS A 264 -18.17 -3.09 -9.58
CA HIS A 264 -18.34 -1.84 -8.85
C HIS A 264 -19.82 -1.37 -8.84
N GLN A 265 -20.48 -1.42 -9.99
CA GLN A 265 -21.88 -1.02 -10.11
C GLN A 265 -22.81 -1.83 -9.22
N TYR A 266 -22.62 -3.15 -9.13
CA TYR A 266 -23.46 -4.01 -8.31
C TYR A 266 -23.07 -4.03 -6.83
N GLY A 267 -21.80 -3.82 -6.51
CA GLY A 267 -21.30 -3.83 -5.13
C GLY A 267 -21.47 -2.49 -4.40
N ILE A 268 -21.01 -1.42 -5.03
CA ILE A 268 -20.88 -0.08 -4.41
C ILE A 268 -21.75 0.97 -5.10
N MET A 269 -22.02 0.80 -6.38
CA MET A 269 -22.72 1.73 -7.27
C MET A 269 -21.88 2.94 -7.68
N SER A 270 -21.35 3.71 -6.73
CA SER A 270 -20.49 4.88 -7.00
C SER A 270 -19.64 5.25 -5.79
N ALA A 271 -18.48 5.84 -6.03
CA ALA A 271 -17.65 6.38 -4.98
C ALA A 271 -18.28 7.66 -4.35
N PRO A 272 -17.88 8.03 -3.11
CA PRO A 272 -18.47 9.18 -2.40
C PRO A 272 -18.37 10.47 -3.20
N THR A 273 -19.51 11.11 -3.44
CA THR A 273 -19.63 12.31 -4.28
C THR A 273 -18.76 13.46 -3.77
N THR A 274 -18.84 13.76 -2.47
CA THR A 274 -18.05 14.83 -1.83
C THR A 274 -16.55 14.62 -1.98
N ALA A 275 -16.10 13.38 -1.84
CA ALA A 275 -14.68 13.02 -1.99
C ALA A 275 -14.20 13.25 -3.44
N GLN A 276 -15.05 13.03 -4.44
CA GLN A 276 -14.67 13.24 -5.84
C GLN A 276 -14.45 14.73 -6.16
N TYR A 277 -15.27 15.65 -5.60
CA TYR A 277 -15.03 17.09 -5.74
C TYR A 277 -13.72 17.53 -5.10
N ALA A 278 -13.44 17.03 -3.90
CA ALA A 278 -12.17 17.29 -3.23
C ALA A 278 -10.97 16.73 -4.03
N ALA A 279 -11.12 15.59 -4.66
CA ALA A 279 -10.06 14.94 -5.44
C ALA A 279 -9.74 15.68 -6.76
N ILE A 280 -10.73 16.30 -7.40
CA ILE A 280 -10.50 17.18 -8.55
C ILE A 280 -9.56 18.32 -8.14
N GLU A 281 -9.87 19.00 -7.02
CA GLU A 281 -9.03 20.06 -6.48
C GLU A 281 -7.62 19.55 -6.14
N ALA A 282 -7.51 18.36 -5.54
CA ALA A 282 -6.23 17.74 -5.22
C ALA A 282 -5.34 17.54 -6.46
N LEU A 283 -5.90 17.05 -7.57
CA LEU A 283 -5.14 16.81 -8.82
C LEU A 283 -4.80 18.11 -9.57
N CYS A 284 -5.69 19.12 -9.50
CA CYS A 284 -5.47 20.39 -10.16
C CYS A 284 -4.44 21.28 -9.44
N ASN A 285 -4.45 21.31 -8.10
CA ASN A 285 -3.76 22.33 -7.32
C ASN A 285 -2.89 21.76 -6.17
N GLY A 286 -2.90 20.45 -5.91
CA GLY A 286 -2.25 19.84 -4.74
C GLY A 286 -0.78 19.45 -4.90
N ASP A 287 -0.16 19.64 -6.08
CA ASP A 287 1.23 19.21 -6.33
C ASP A 287 2.22 19.81 -5.30
N ARG A 288 2.00 21.07 -4.89
CA ARG A 288 2.86 21.76 -3.92
C ARG A 288 2.72 21.17 -2.51
N ASP A 289 1.53 20.73 -2.13
CA ASP A 289 1.28 20.10 -0.83
C ASP A 289 1.95 18.72 -0.77
N VAL A 290 1.85 17.95 -1.86
CA VAL A 290 2.55 16.66 -2.00
C VAL A 290 4.05 16.83 -1.84
N GLU A 291 4.64 17.82 -2.51
CA GLU A 291 6.08 18.12 -2.44
C GLU A 291 6.51 18.50 -1.01
N MET A 292 5.73 19.34 -0.34
CA MET A 292 5.98 19.74 1.06
C MET A 292 5.94 18.53 1.99
N MET A 293 4.89 17.70 1.92
CA MET A 293 4.76 16.50 2.76
C MET A 293 5.89 15.49 2.47
N ARG A 294 6.24 15.28 1.20
CA ARG A 294 7.35 14.42 0.79
C ARG A 294 8.68 14.88 1.36
N GLY A 295 8.97 16.18 1.36
CA GLY A 295 10.17 16.76 1.94
C GLY A 295 10.27 16.52 3.46
N GLU A 296 9.16 16.69 4.18
CA GLU A 296 9.07 16.38 5.59
C GLU A 296 9.30 14.89 5.87
N TYR A 297 8.69 14.00 5.10
CA TYR A 297 8.91 12.56 5.24
C TYR A 297 10.37 12.16 4.96
N ASP A 298 11.06 12.77 3.99
CA ASP A 298 12.46 12.47 3.73
C ASP A 298 13.38 12.83 4.91
N MET A 299 13.13 13.97 5.58
CA MET A 299 13.86 14.34 6.80
C MET A 299 13.63 13.32 7.93
N ARG A 300 12.37 12.92 8.14
CA ARG A 300 12.00 11.94 9.17
C ARG A 300 12.58 10.56 8.86
N ARG A 301 12.56 10.14 7.61
CA ARG A 301 13.16 8.90 7.12
C ARG A 301 14.62 8.80 7.51
N ARG A 302 15.42 9.81 7.19
CA ARG A 302 16.85 9.86 7.54
C ARG A 302 17.07 9.76 9.05
N LEU A 303 16.33 10.56 9.83
CA LEU A 303 16.42 10.51 11.30
C LEU A 303 16.19 9.08 11.82
N VAL A 304 15.15 8.40 11.33
CA VAL A 304 14.77 7.10 11.85
C VAL A 304 15.75 6.01 11.39
N VAL A 305 16.19 6.02 10.12
CA VAL A 305 17.18 5.08 9.58
C VAL A 305 18.52 5.20 10.33
N ASP A 306 19.02 6.43 10.48
CA ASP A 306 20.28 6.70 11.17
C ASP A 306 20.21 6.25 12.65
N SER A 307 19.07 6.49 13.30
CA SER A 307 18.86 6.09 14.70
C SER A 307 18.87 4.56 14.86
N PHE A 308 18.15 3.80 14.03
CA PHE A 308 18.15 2.34 14.12
C PHE A 308 19.54 1.75 13.86
N ASN A 309 20.25 2.23 12.85
CA ASN A 309 21.61 1.76 12.55
C ASN A 309 22.57 2.12 13.70
N ALA A 310 22.46 3.31 14.31
CA ALA A 310 23.26 3.71 15.47
C ALA A 310 22.98 2.85 16.72
N MET A 311 21.76 2.32 16.87
CA MET A 311 21.37 1.41 17.95
C MET A 311 21.86 -0.04 17.70
N GLY A 312 22.40 -0.34 16.52
CA GLY A 312 22.88 -1.68 16.12
C GLY A 312 21.78 -2.58 15.50
N LEU A 313 20.64 -2.03 15.12
CA LEU A 313 19.63 -2.72 14.31
C LEU A 313 19.82 -2.35 12.85
N THR A 314 20.22 -3.34 12.03
CA THR A 314 20.39 -3.10 10.59
C THR A 314 19.09 -2.66 9.97
N CYS A 315 19.09 -1.45 9.41
CA CYS A 315 17.96 -0.88 8.70
C CYS A 315 18.44 -0.41 7.33
N PHE A 316 17.98 -1.08 6.26
CA PHE A 316 18.28 -0.59 4.91
C PHE A 316 17.61 0.77 4.68
N GLU A 317 18.13 1.56 3.77
CA GLU A 317 17.59 2.87 3.44
C GLU A 317 16.38 2.73 2.51
N PRO A 318 15.13 2.91 3.01
CA PRO A 318 13.95 2.83 2.16
C PRO A 318 13.89 4.09 1.29
N LEU A 319 13.58 3.91 0.02
CA LEU A 319 13.47 5.01 -0.93
C LEU A 319 12.01 5.29 -1.34
N GLY A 320 11.05 4.66 -0.66
CA GLY A 320 9.63 4.87 -0.90
C GLY A 320 8.75 4.74 0.34
N ALA A 321 7.47 5.12 0.22
CA ALA A 321 6.45 5.12 1.27
C ALA A 321 6.86 5.95 2.50
N PHE A 322 6.38 5.63 3.70
CA PHE A 322 6.77 6.28 4.96
C PHE A 322 7.02 5.26 6.08
N TYR A 323 7.69 4.16 5.71
CA TYR A 323 8.04 3.07 6.63
C TYR A 323 9.53 2.76 6.60
N VAL A 324 10.04 2.30 7.73
CA VAL A 324 11.30 1.57 7.82
C VAL A 324 11.04 0.15 8.32
N PHE A 325 11.94 -0.77 7.98
CA PHE A 325 11.80 -2.18 8.30
C PHE A 325 13.11 -2.72 8.91
N PRO A 326 13.48 -2.26 10.13
CA PRO A 326 14.72 -2.66 10.77
C PRO A 326 14.72 -4.14 11.14
N CYS A 327 15.89 -4.78 10.99
CA CYS A 327 16.16 -6.15 11.39
C CYS A 327 16.41 -6.22 12.91
N ILE A 328 15.63 -7.01 13.62
CA ILE A 328 15.73 -7.20 15.07
C ILE A 328 16.38 -8.51 15.48
N LYS A 329 16.88 -9.32 14.54
CA LYS A 329 17.45 -10.66 14.80
C LYS A 329 18.59 -10.64 15.83
N SER A 330 19.35 -9.53 15.90
CA SER A 330 20.43 -9.37 16.88
C SER A 330 19.93 -9.29 18.34
N THR A 331 18.62 -9.09 18.56
CA THR A 331 18.03 -9.08 19.91
C THR A 331 17.71 -10.47 20.46
N GLY A 332 17.68 -11.49 19.60
CA GLY A 332 17.28 -12.85 19.96
C GLY A 332 15.78 -13.04 20.17
N LEU A 333 14.97 -11.99 20.01
CA LEU A 333 13.51 -12.03 20.15
C LEU A 333 12.85 -12.32 18.79
N THR A 334 11.69 -12.98 18.82
CA THR A 334 10.79 -13.02 17.67
C THR A 334 10.18 -11.64 17.41
N SER A 335 9.67 -11.41 16.20
CA SER A 335 9.02 -10.15 15.83
C SER A 335 7.84 -9.83 16.75
N GLU A 336 7.05 -10.81 17.13
CA GLU A 336 5.90 -10.63 18.01
C GLU A 336 6.32 -10.36 19.46
N GLU A 337 7.31 -11.09 19.99
CA GLU A 337 7.86 -10.85 21.33
C GLU A 337 8.47 -9.45 21.46
N PHE A 338 9.23 -9.04 20.44
CA PHE A 338 9.81 -7.71 20.41
C PHE A 338 8.74 -6.62 20.50
N CYS A 339 7.71 -6.69 19.65
CA CYS A 339 6.62 -5.72 19.64
C CYS A 339 5.82 -5.73 20.94
N THR A 340 5.54 -6.91 21.50
CA THR A 340 4.78 -7.06 22.75
C THR A 340 5.55 -6.50 23.95
N ARG A 341 6.83 -6.81 24.07
CA ARG A 341 7.66 -6.27 25.15
C ARG A 341 7.88 -4.76 25.01
N LEU A 342 8.15 -4.29 23.79
CA LEU A 342 8.37 -2.86 23.54
C LEU A 342 7.13 -2.01 23.93
N ILE A 343 5.91 -2.47 23.61
CA ILE A 343 4.70 -1.73 23.98
C ILE A 343 4.44 -1.77 25.49
N VAL A 344 4.66 -2.92 26.13
CA VAL A 344 4.42 -3.08 27.58
C VAL A 344 5.47 -2.35 28.42
N ASP A 345 6.77 -2.49 28.07
CA ASP A 345 7.88 -2.00 28.88
C ASP A 345 8.19 -0.53 28.60
N LYS A 346 7.96 -0.06 27.37
CA LYS A 346 8.39 1.28 26.91
C LYS A 346 7.30 2.13 26.28
N HIS A 347 6.06 1.63 26.22
CA HIS A 347 4.94 2.38 25.66
C HIS A 347 5.20 2.89 24.22
N VAL A 348 5.82 2.03 23.39
CA VAL A 348 6.01 2.28 21.96
C VAL A 348 5.42 1.12 21.16
N ALA A 349 4.45 1.42 20.31
CA ALA A 349 3.81 0.43 19.43
C ALA A 349 4.44 0.45 18.04
N VAL A 350 4.92 -0.71 17.59
CA VAL A 350 5.36 -1.00 16.21
C VAL A 350 4.63 -2.25 15.72
N VAL A 351 4.80 -2.62 14.46
CA VAL A 351 4.11 -3.80 13.89
C VAL A 351 5.13 -4.91 13.64
N PRO A 352 4.88 -6.15 14.10
CA PRO A 352 5.77 -7.27 13.79
C PRO A 352 5.80 -7.54 12.28
N GLY A 353 6.97 -7.87 11.77
CA GLY A 353 7.15 -8.12 10.34
C GLY A 353 6.30 -9.28 9.84
N THR A 354 6.02 -10.28 10.70
CA THR A 354 5.14 -11.40 10.41
C THR A 354 3.69 -11.01 10.07
N ALA A 355 3.25 -9.81 10.44
CA ALA A 355 1.96 -9.29 10.00
C ALA A 355 1.89 -9.03 8.49
N PHE A 356 3.03 -9.01 7.79
CA PHE A 356 3.14 -8.74 6.35
C PHE A 356 3.60 -9.96 5.54
N GLY A 357 3.52 -11.14 6.15
CA GLY A 357 3.96 -12.41 5.61
C GLY A 357 5.02 -13.09 6.49
N GLU A 358 5.15 -14.40 6.36
CA GLU A 358 6.08 -15.18 7.19
C GLU A 358 7.55 -14.74 6.99
N SER A 359 7.90 -14.28 5.80
CA SER A 359 9.22 -13.75 5.47
C SER A 359 9.61 -12.49 6.26
N GLY A 360 8.64 -11.83 6.87
CA GLY A 360 8.86 -10.69 7.76
C GLY A 360 9.36 -11.03 9.16
N GLU A 361 9.52 -12.34 9.52
CA GLU A 361 10.09 -12.71 10.81
C GLU A 361 11.52 -12.21 10.98
N GLY A 362 11.81 -11.67 12.16
CA GLY A 362 13.07 -11.02 12.48
C GLY A 362 13.15 -9.56 12.05
N PHE A 363 12.01 -8.97 11.65
CA PHE A 363 11.87 -7.55 11.31
C PHE A 363 10.66 -6.94 12.02
N VAL A 364 10.64 -5.60 12.11
CA VAL A 364 9.47 -4.84 12.57
C VAL A 364 9.21 -3.66 11.63
N ARG A 365 7.93 -3.35 11.37
CA ARG A 365 7.57 -2.14 10.63
C ARG A 365 7.40 -0.96 11.56
N VAL A 366 8.09 0.13 11.25
CA VAL A 366 7.99 1.41 11.94
C VAL A 366 7.54 2.48 10.95
N SER A 367 6.42 3.13 11.21
CA SER A 367 5.97 4.29 10.44
C SER A 367 6.67 5.56 10.94
N TYR A 368 7.19 6.36 10.01
CA TYR A 368 7.73 7.69 10.33
C TYR A 368 6.79 8.83 9.94
N SER A 369 5.53 8.51 9.66
CA SER A 369 4.48 9.52 9.47
C SER A 369 3.97 10.08 10.81
N TYR A 370 4.90 10.63 11.59
CA TYR A 370 4.67 11.25 12.90
C TYR A 370 5.58 12.44 13.07
N SER A 371 5.19 13.40 13.93
CA SER A 371 6.03 14.57 14.19
C SER A 371 7.43 14.17 14.67
N ILE A 372 8.45 14.95 14.30
CA ILE A 372 9.84 14.73 14.74
C ILE A 372 9.95 14.62 16.26
N LYS A 373 9.12 15.38 16.99
CA LYS A 373 9.07 15.31 18.47
C LYS A 373 8.68 13.90 18.94
N HIS A 374 7.59 13.34 18.41
CA HIS A 374 7.14 12.01 18.78
C HIS A 374 8.15 10.93 18.34
N LEU A 375 8.71 11.05 17.15
CA LEU A 375 9.73 10.13 16.66
C LEU A 375 10.97 10.11 17.58
N LYS A 376 11.47 11.27 18.03
CA LYS A 376 12.62 11.34 18.94
C LYS A 376 12.34 10.64 20.26
N ILE A 377 11.18 10.88 20.88
CA ILE A 377 10.80 10.22 22.14
C ILE A 377 10.69 8.71 21.95
N ALA A 378 10.04 8.25 20.87
CA ALA A 378 9.92 6.83 20.58
C ALA A 378 11.29 6.16 20.36
N LEU A 379 12.18 6.80 19.59
CA LEU A 379 13.53 6.30 19.32
C LEU A 379 14.38 6.22 20.61
N GLU A 380 14.22 7.17 21.53
CA GLU A 380 14.87 7.17 22.83
C GLU A 380 14.38 5.98 23.70
N ARG A 381 13.05 5.77 23.79
CA ARG A 381 12.45 4.63 24.46
C ARG A 381 12.88 3.29 23.85
N ILE A 382 12.97 3.19 22.51
CA ILE A 382 13.47 1.99 21.82
C ILE A 382 14.94 1.75 22.18
N LYS A 383 15.77 2.78 22.21
CA LYS A 383 17.17 2.65 22.62
C LYS A 383 17.31 2.12 24.05
N GLU A 384 16.57 2.68 25.01
CA GLU A 384 16.53 2.20 26.39
C GLU A 384 16.13 0.70 26.45
N PHE A 385 15.11 0.31 25.71
CA PHE A 385 14.67 -1.09 25.60
C PHE A 385 15.81 -2.01 25.13
N LEU A 386 16.50 -1.62 24.04
CA LEU A 386 17.63 -2.38 23.51
C LEU A 386 18.81 -2.45 24.48
N ASP A 387 19.10 -1.37 25.21
CA ASP A 387 20.17 -1.34 26.20
C ASP A 387 19.84 -2.21 27.44
N GLU A 388 18.56 -2.37 27.81
CA GLU A 388 18.10 -3.28 28.85
C GLU A 388 18.20 -4.74 28.39
N LEU A 389 17.83 -5.05 27.14
CA LEU A 389 17.99 -6.41 26.59
C LEU A 389 19.44 -6.91 26.58
N LYS A 390 20.43 -6.01 26.44
CA LYS A 390 21.84 -6.38 26.46
C LYS A 390 22.40 -6.66 27.87
N LYS A 391 21.68 -6.24 28.91
CA LYS A 391 22.11 -6.39 30.32
C LYS A 391 21.52 -7.62 31.01
N GLY A 392 20.46 -8.19 30.47
CA GLY A 392 19.79 -9.38 30.98
C GLY A 392 20.11 -10.59 30.17
#